data_7fb1ccc99150df81989e426e3d4f601b
#
_entry.id   7fb1ccc99150df81989e426e3d4f601b
#
_cell.length_a   1.000
_cell.length_b   1.000
_cell.length_c   1.000
_cell.angle_alpha   90.00
_cell.angle_beta   90.00
_cell.angle_gamma   90.00
#
_symmetry.space_group_name_H-M   'P 1'
#
loop_
_entity.id
_entity.type
_entity.pdbx_description
1 polymer ?
#
loop_
_entity_poly.entity_id
_entity_poly.type
_entity_poly.pdbx_seq_one_letter_code
_entity_poly.pdbx_strand_id
1 'polypeptide(L)'
;ESEAADKGTAFNAVIDCYIHKKKHIPSEREPYTIIGDGETNTIQVYFPATDIAPERNFLFDRSWCIEQSKYFSGALSQVFVSAVIPTRYGDVELYGYIDELVRDTVYDIKTTSKYDFGKYEHGWQRHVYPYCLIASGQMESVKAFEYTAYQMKGGTSRTPLISGTQYPEYYTYNHEQTIKLLTAHCEHFIEFLEANRDI
;
A
#
# COMPACT_ATOMS: atom_id res chain seq x y z
N GLU A 1 16.39 -3.61 0.04
CA GLU A 1 14.98 -3.88 0.44
C GLU A 1 14.90 -5.21 1.19
N SER A 2 13.93 -5.34 2.10
CA SER A 2 13.75 -6.57 2.87
C SER A 2 12.88 -7.58 2.12
N GLU A 3 13.07 -8.87 2.35
CA GLU A 3 12.20 -9.91 1.79
C GLU A 3 10.71 -9.69 2.12
N ALA A 4 10.43 -9.13 3.32
CA ALA A 4 9.06 -8.81 3.73
C ALA A 4 8.45 -7.67 2.88
N ALA A 5 9.25 -6.66 2.52
CA ALA A 5 8.81 -5.57 1.64
C ALA A 5 8.52 -6.09 0.23
N ASP A 6 9.43 -6.89 -0.35
CA ASP A 6 9.24 -7.46 -1.69
C ASP A 6 8.04 -8.40 -1.75
N LYS A 7 7.78 -9.16 -0.67
CA LYS A 7 6.57 -10.00 -0.56
C LYS A 7 5.30 -9.15 -0.58
N GLY A 8 5.30 -8.00 0.08
CA GLY A 8 4.21 -7.04 0.05
C GLY A 8 3.98 -6.49 -1.35
N THR A 9 5.05 -6.01 -2.00
CA THR A 9 5.03 -5.54 -3.38
C THR A 9 4.51 -6.61 -4.34
N ALA A 10 5.01 -7.85 -4.21
CA ALA A 10 4.55 -8.98 -5.02
C ALA A 10 3.06 -9.23 -4.87
N PHE A 11 2.54 -9.22 -3.64
CA PHE A 11 1.13 -9.44 -3.38
C PHE A 11 0.26 -8.33 -3.99
N ASN A 12 0.59 -7.05 -3.76
CA ASN A 12 -0.14 -5.92 -4.35
C ASN A 12 -0.18 -6.02 -5.87
N ALA A 13 0.96 -6.28 -6.52
CA ALA A 13 1.03 -6.42 -7.96
C ALA A 13 0.16 -7.57 -8.51
N VAL A 14 0.07 -8.70 -7.79
CA VAL A 14 -0.83 -9.80 -8.14
C VAL A 14 -2.29 -9.37 -8.02
N ILE A 15 -2.67 -8.66 -6.96
CA ILE A 15 -4.02 -8.14 -6.77
C ILE A 15 -4.39 -7.18 -7.91
N ASP A 16 -3.53 -6.20 -8.24
CA ASP A 16 -3.72 -5.25 -9.34
C ASP A 16 -3.95 -5.97 -10.69
N CYS A 17 -3.15 -7.02 -10.97
CA CYS A 17 -3.32 -7.82 -12.17
C CYS A 17 -4.72 -8.45 -12.30
N TYR A 18 -5.28 -8.94 -11.19
CA TYR A 18 -6.61 -9.53 -11.19
C TYR A 18 -7.73 -8.48 -11.23
N ILE A 19 -7.62 -7.37 -10.53
CA ILE A 19 -8.59 -6.26 -10.56
C ILE A 19 -8.73 -5.75 -11.99
N HIS A 20 -7.60 -5.46 -12.64
CA HIS A 20 -7.58 -4.86 -13.98
C HIS A 20 -7.61 -5.88 -15.12
N LYS A 21 -7.56 -7.19 -14.83
CA LYS A 21 -7.46 -8.27 -15.83
C LYS A 21 -6.31 -8.06 -16.81
N LYS A 22 -5.20 -7.55 -16.31
CA LYS A 22 -3.99 -7.23 -17.08
C LYS A 22 -2.83 -8.10 -16.63
N LYS A 23 -1.92 -8.40 -17.56
CA LYS A 23 -0.65 -9.03 -17.23
C LYS A 23 0.34 -7.95 -16.77
N HIS A 24 1.14 -8.27 -15.77
CA HIS A 24 2.30 -7.46 -15.41
C HIS A 24 3.33 -7.49 -16.55
N ILE A 25 3.87 -6.33 -16.88
CA ILE A 25 4.97 -6.17 -17.84
C ILE A 25 6.15 -5.61 -17.05
N PRO A 26 7.26 -6.36 -16.91
CA PRO A 26 8.43 -5.87 -16.19
C PRO A 26 8.96 -4.55 -16.74
N SER A 27 9.41 -3.68 -15.85
CA SER A 27 10.01 -2.38 -16.16
C SER A 27 11.26 -2.14 -15.31
N GLU A 28 12.01 -1.06 -15.56
CA GLU A 28 13.16 -0.71 -14.71
C GLU A 28 12.79 -0.46 -13.24
N ARG A 29 11.57 0.06 -12.99
CA ARG A 29 11.05 0.30 -11.63
C ARG A 29 10.46 -0.94 -11.00
N GLU A 30 9.92 -1.84 -11.81
CA GLU A 30 9.22 -3.05 -11.40
C GLU A 30 9.79 -4.25 -12.19
N PRO A 31 11.03 -4.67 -11.88
CA PRO A 31 11.76 -5.66 -12.68
C PRO A 31 11.29 -7.10 -12.46
N TYR A 32 10.32 -7.33 -11.58
CA TYR A 32 9.80 -8.66 -11.28
C TYR A 32 8.87 -9.20 -12.39
N THR A 33 8.74 -10.50 -12.45
CA THR A 33 7.82 -11.20 -13.37
C THR A 33 6.71 -11.90 -12.58
N ILE A 34 5.50 -11.93 -13.16
CA ILE A 34 4.33 -12.63 -12.59
C ILE A 34 3.87 -13.70 -13.56
N ILE A 35 3.87 -14.96 -13.11
CA ILE A 35 3.47 -16.12 -13.90
C ILE A 35 2.38 -16.88 -13.13
N GLY A 36 1.18 -16.96 -13.71
CA GLY A 36 0.09 -17.75 -13.16
C GLY A 36 0.00 -19.11 -13.82
N ASP A 37 -0.13 -20.19 -13.04
CA ASP A 37 -0.39 -21.53 -13.48
C ASP A 37 -1.74 -22.00 -12.95
N GLY A 38 -2.65 -22.32 -13.87
CA GLY A 38 -3.99 -22.80 -13.53
C GLY A 38 -4.02 -24.28 -13.15
N GLU A 39 -3.08 -25.10 -13.62
CA GLU A 39 -3.03 -26.54 -13.34
C GLU A 39 -2.56 -26.78 -11.90
N THR A 40 -1.53 -26.08 -11.49
CA THR A 40 -0.98 -26.16 -10.11
C THR A 40 -1.67 -25.21 -9.14
N ASN A 41 -2.60 -24.36 -9.60
CA ASN A 41 -3.27 -23.31 -8.82
C ASN A 41 -2.28 -22.36 -8.13
N THR A 42 -1.21 -21.97 -8.82
CA THR A 42 -0.15 -21.13 -8.28
C THR A 42 0.04 -19.83 -9.05
N ILE A 43 0.57 -18.81 -8.35
CA ILE A 43 1.12 -17.60 -8.96
C ILE A 43 2.54 -17.45 -8.43
N GLN A 44 3.47 -17.43 -9.35
CA GLN A 44 4.87 -17.16 -9.08
C GLN A 44 5.19 -15.70 -9.34
N VAL A 45 5.82 -15.02 -8.37
CA VAL A 45 6.41 -13.69 -8.55
C VAL A 45 7.91 -13.79 -8.31
N TYR A 46 8.67 -13.52 -9.36
CA TYR A 46 10.13 -13.64 -9.35
C TYR A 46 10.77 -12.26 -9.43
N PHE A 47 11.61 -11.94 -8.47
CA PHE A 47 12.47 -10.76 -8.42
C PHE A 47 13.89 -11.19 -8.82
N PRO A 48 14.47 -10.63 -9.88
CA PRO A 48 15.84 -10.91 -10.24
C PRO A 48 16.82 -10.39 -9.18
N ALA A 49 17.98 -11.00 -9.07
CA ALA A 49 19.06 -10.48 -8.25
C ALA A 49 19.51 -9.10 -8.74
N THR A 50 19.87 -8.24 -7.81
CA THR A 50 20.48 -6.92 -8.05
C THR A 50 21.80 -6.80 -7.29
N ASP A 51 22.53 -5.71 -7.47
CA ASP A 51 23.79 -5.46 -6.74
C ASP A 51 23.59 -5.37 -5.22
N ILE A 52 22.37 -5.08 -4.77
CA ILE A 52 22.03 -4.84 -3.35
C ILE A 52 21.05 -5.85 -2.74
N ALA A 53 20.48 -6.75 -3.54
CA ALA A 53 19.52 -7.75 -3.07
C ALA A 53 19.66 -9.06 -3.85
N PRO A 54 19.57 -10.23 -3.18
CA PRO A 54 19.54 -11.52 -3.84
C PRO A 54 18.23 -11.70 -4.62
N GLU A 55 18.22 -12.64 -5.56
CA GLU A 55 16.96 -13.06 -6.19
C GLU A 55 15.95 -13.57 -5.16
N ARG A 56 14.67 -13.35 -5.45
CA ARG A 56 13.57 -13.82 -4.61
C ARG A 56 12.44 -14.40 -5.44
N ASN A 57 11.82 -15.41 -4.88
CA ASN A 57 10.72 -16.10 -5.53
C ASN A 57 9.57 -16.32 -4.53
N PHE A 58 8.41 -15.74 -4.82
CA PHE A 58 7.21 -15.88 -4.01
C PHE A 58 6.18 -16.70 -4.77
N LEU A 59 5.65 -17.72 -4.10
CA LEU A 59 4.65 -18.61 -4.67
C LEU A 59 3.32 -18.44 -3.93
N PHE A 60 2.35 -17.77 -4.54
CA PHE A 60 1.04 -17.53 -3.96
C PHE A 60 0.01 -18.57 -4.38
N ASP A 61 -0.94 -18.87 -3.48
CA ASP A 61 -2.15 -19.60 -3.83
C ASP A 61 -3.01 -18.74 -4.76
N ARG A 62 -3.21 -19.22 -5.99
CA ARG A 62 -3.93 -18.47 -7.03
C ARG A 62 -5.39 -18.23 -6.68
N SER A 63 -6.08 -19.25 -6.15
CA SER A 63 -7.49 -19.13 -5.78
C SER A 63 -7.69 -18.13 -4.67
N TRP A 64 -6.79 -18.11 -3.68
CA TRP A 64 -6.80 -17.13 -2.62
C TRP A 64 -6.58 -15.70 -3.16
N CYS A 65 -5.59 -15.48 -4.03
CA CYS A 65 -5.36 -14.14 -4.62
C CYS A 65 -6.58 -13.66 -5.43
N ILE A 66 -7.22 -14.55 -6.22
CA ILE A 66 -8.45 -14.22 -6.95
C ILE A 66 -9.57 -13.83 -5.97
N GLU A 67 -9.71 -14.53 -4.86
CA GLU A 67 -10.71 -14.21 -3.85
C GLU A 67 -10.47 -12.84 -3.22
N GLN A 68 -9.21 -12.55 -2.85
CA GLN A 68 -8.87 -11.25 -2.27
C GLN A 68 -9.07 -10.10 -3.27
N SER A 69 -8.74 -10.29 -4.55
CA SER A 69 -8.93 -9.24 -5.56
C SER A 69 -10.39 -8.84 -5.77
N LYS A 70 -11.35 -9.71 -5.49
CA LYS A 70 -12.78 -9.39 -5.57
C LYS A 70 -13.21 -8.33 -4.54
N TYR A 71 -12.51 -8.25 -3.41
CA TYR A 71 -12.75 -7.25 -2.38
C TYR A 71 -12.57 -5.83 -2.92
N PHE A 72 -11.62 -5.65 -3.84
CA PHE A 72 -11.32 -4.37 -4.48
C PHE A 72 -11.93 -4.23 -5.89
N SER A 73 -12.99 -4.96 -6.17
CA SER A 73 -13.62 -4.93 -7.50
C SER A 73 -14.02 -3.52 -7.93
N GLY A 74 -13.52 -3.09 -9.11
CA GLY A 74 -13.75 -1.75 -9.66
C GLY A 74 -12.85 -0.65 -9.08
N ALA A 75 -11.81 -1.02 -8.36
CA ALA A 75 -10.83 -0.06 -7.86
C ALA A 75 -10.02 0.60 -8.99
N LEU A 76 -9.53 1.80 -8.71
CA LEU A 76 -8.38 2.39 -9.37
C LEU A 76 -7.17 2.05 -8.52
N SER A 77 -6.17 1.37 -9.09
CA SER A 77 -4.97 0.96 -8.36
C SER A 77 -3.81 1.92 -8.59
N GLN A 78 -2.90 2.01 -7.61
CA GLN A 78 -1.67 2.80 -7.67
C GLN A 78 -1.90 4.26 -8.04
N VAL A 79 -2.92 4.88 -7.41
CA VAL A 79 -3.31 6.26 -7.71
C VAL A 79 -2.32 7.23 -7.07
N PHE A 80 -1.58 7.95 -7.92
CA PHE A 80 -0.73 9.03 -7.43
C PHE A 80 -1.56 10.21 -6.93
N VAL A 81 -1.22 10.70 -5.74
CA VAL A 81 -1.83 11.87 -5.12
C VAL A 81 -0.74 12.81 -4.61
N SER A 82 -0.94 14.12 -4.79
CA SER A 82 -0.14 15.14 -4.14
C SER A 82 -0.97 16.39 -3.87
N ALA A 83 -0.63 17.08 -2.80
CA ALA A 83 -1.19 18.39 -2.48
C ALA A 83 -0.26 19.18 -1.55
N VAL A 84 -0.40 20.48 -1.57
CA VAL A 84 0.33 21.38 -0.67
C VAL A 84 -0.51 21.63 0.58
N ILE A 85 0.14 21.57 1.75
CA ILE A 85 -0.44 21.99 3.02
C ILE A 85 0.31 23.23 3.53
N PRO A 86 -0.39 24.36 3.78
CA PRO A 86 0.24 25.56 4.32
C PRO A 86 0.59 25.38 5.80
N THR A 87 1.78 25.83 6.19
CA THR A 87 2.26 25.87 7.57
C THR A 87 2.78 27.26 7.90
N ARG A 88 3.01 27.56 9.17
CA ARG A 88 3.65 28.83 9.60
C ARG A 88 5.10 28.97 9.11
N TYR A 89 5.71 27.88 8.66
CA TYR A 89 7.09 27.87 8.14
C TYR A 89 7.16 27.84 6.61
N GLY A 90 6.01 27.91 5.93
CA GLY A 90 5.88 27.83 4.49
C GLY A 90 5.08 26.60 4.06
N ASP A 91 4.97 26.44 2.77
CA ASP A 91 4.21 25.38 2.14
C ASP A 91 4.97 24.05 2.17
N VAL A 92 4.26 22.97 2.52
CA VAL A 92 4.80 21.59 2.52
C VAL A 92 4.04 20.77 1.49
N GLU A 93 4.75 20.13 0.58
CA GLU A 93 4.16 19.18 -0.35
C GLU A 93 4.04 17.81 0.30
N LEU A 94 2.82 17.27 0.28
CA LEU A 94 2.49 15.91 0.67
C LEU A 94 2.17 15.10 -0.58
N TYR A 95 2.68 13.87 -0.68
CA TYR A 95 2.41 13.01 -1.83
C TYR A 95 2.44 11.53 -1.45
N GLY A 96 1.93 10.70 -2.34
CA GLY A 96 2.02 9.25 -2.22
C GLY A 96 1.25 8.51 -3.30
N TYR A 97 1.21 7.19 -3.14
CA TYR A 97 0.46 6.30 -4.01
C TYR A 97 -0.56 5.54 -3.17
N ILE A 98 -1.82 5.60 -3.59
CA ILE A 98 -2.91 4.84 -3.00
C ILE A 98 -2.90 3.46 -3.65
N ASP A 99 -2.85 2.39 -2.84
CA ASP A 99 -2.89 1.04 -3.38
C ASP A 99 -4.20 0.82 -4.15
N GLU A 100 -5.35 1.05 -3.51
CA GLU A 100 -6.65 0.88 -4.14
C GLU A 100 -7.60 2.02 -3.76
N LEU A 101 -8.29 2.58 -4.73
CA LEU A 101 -9.35 3.57 -4.54
C LEU A 101 -10.66 3.03 -5.09
N VAL A 102 -11.63 2.75 -4.21
CA VAL A 102 -12.95 2.26 -4.58
C VAL A 102 -14.00 3.30 -4.19
N ARG A 103 -14.60 3.96 -5.18
CA ARG A 103 -15.59 5.05 -4.97
C ARG A 103 -14.99 6.16 -4.08
N ASP A 104 -15.50 6.29 -2.85
CA ASP A 104 -15.14 7.30 -1.85
C ASP A 104 -14.30 6.76 -0.68
N THR A 105 -13.77 5.55 -0.82
CA THR A 105 -12.95 4.88 0.19
C THR A 105 -11.55 4.59 -0.34
N VAL A 106 -10.56 5.01 0.42
CA VAL A 106 -9.12 4.75 0.17
C VAL A 106 -8.71 3.48 0.89
N TYR A 107 -8.05 2.58 0.21
CA TYR A 107 -7.52 1.33 0.75
C TYR A 107 -5.99 1.31 0.64
N ASP A 108 -5.35 0.86 1.69
CA ASP A 108 -3.92 0.62 1.75
C ASP A 108 -3.67 -0.82 2.20
N ILE A 109 -3.03 -1.60 1.34
CA ILE A 109 -2.82 -3.03 1.54
C ILE A 109 -1.56 -3.23 2.36
N LYS A 110 -1.68 -3.88 3.52
CA LYS A 110 -0.56 -4.21 4.39
C LYS A 110 -0.37 -5.72 4.51
N THR A 111 0.85 -6.19 4.33
CA THR A 111 1.21 -7.58 4.59
C THR A 111 2.03 -7.70 5.87
N THR A 112 1.78 -8.74 6.65
CA THR A 112 2.48 -8.96 7.93
C THR A 112 2.57 -10.45 8.25
N SER A 113 3.58 -10.86 9.00
CA SER A 113 3.67 -12.21 9.57
C SER A 113 2.81 -12.38 10.82
N LYS A 114 2.58 -11.25 11.56
CA LYS A 114 1.73 -11.22 12.75
C LYS A 114 0.88 -9.96 12.71
N TYR A 115 -0.43 -10.15 12.83
CA TYR A 115 -1.39 -9.05 12.96
C TYR A 115 -1.84 -8.93 14.43
N ASP A 116 -1.80 -7.70 14.93
CA ASP A 116 -2.40 -7.29 16.19
C ASP A 116 -3.34 -6.11 15.87
N PHE A 117 -4.55 -6.10 16.43
CA PHE A 117 -5.55 -5.06 16.18
C PHE A 117 -5.01 -3.66 16.53
N GLY A 118 -5.28 -2.68 15.67
CA GLY A 118 -4.77 -1.31 15.83
C GLY A 118 -3.31 -1.12 15.46
N LYS A 119 -2.65 -2.13 14.89
CA LYS A 119 -1.23 -2.07 14.50
C LYS A 119 -0.92 -0.87 13.58
N TYR A 120 -1.87 -0.48 12.74
CA TYR A 120 -1.71 0.60 11.77
C TYR A 120 -2.43 1.90 12.16
N GLU A 121 -3.03 1.97 13.37
CA GLU A 121 -3.81 3.12 13.85
C GLU A 121 -3.06 4.45 13.79
N HIS A 122 -1.75 4.43 14.00
CA HIS A 122 -0.91 5.63 13.97
C HIS A 122 -0.26 5.92 12.60
N GLY A 123 -0.67 5.20 11.54
CA GLY A 123 -0.19 5.41 10.19
C GLY A 123 -0.65 6.75 9.61
N TRP A 124 0.27 7.51 9.01
CA TRP A 124 -0.04 8.83 8.41
C TRP A 124 -0.80 8.73 7.08
N GLN A 125 -0.71 7.63 6.38
CA GLN A 125 -1.35 7.40 5.08
C GLN A 125 -2.86 7.67 5.14
N ARG A 126 -3.54 7.26 6.22
CA ARG A 126 -4.97 7.49 6.43
C ARG A 126 -5.37 8.97 6.54
N HIS A 127 -4.42 9.86 6.74
CA HIS A 127 -4.60 11.29 6.77
C HIS A 127 -4.13 11.93 5.47
N VAL A 128 -2.93 11.58 5.01
CA VAL A 128 -2.28 12.17 3.83
C VAL A 128 -3.04 11.88 2.54
N TYR A 129 -3.40 10.63 2.29
CA TYR A 129 -3.98 10.25 1.00
C TYR A 129 -5.37 10.87 0.77
N PRO A 130 -6.33 10.78 1.72
CA PRO A 130 -7.61 11.46 1.58
C PRO A 130 -7.49 12.99 1.49
N TYR A 131 -6.57 13.59 2.27
CA TYR A 131 -6.29 15.01 2.17
C TYR A 131 -5.84 15.40 0.76
N CYS A 132 -4.85 14.70 0.21
CA CYS A 132 -4.33 14.97 -1.13
C CYS A 132 -5.41 14.83 -2.21
N LEU A 133 -6.26 13.80 -2.15
CA LEU A 133 -7.38 13.63 -3.09
C LEU A 133 -8.32 14.82 -3.12
N ILE A 134 -8.68 15.37 -1.96
CA ILE A 134 -9.60 16.50 -1.86
C ILE A 134 -8.89 17.81 -2.19
N ALA A 135 -7.73 18.06 -1.62
CA ALA A 135 -7.00 19.33 -1.79
C ALA A 135 -6.48 19.54 -3.23
N SER A 136 -6.19 18.45 -3.97
CA SER A 136 -5.84 18.52 -5.40
C SER A 136 -7.05 18.66 -6.33
N GLY A 137 -8.27 18.53 -5.80
CA GLY A 137 -9.50 18.54 -6.60
C GLY A 137 -9.76 17.23 -7.38
N GLN A 138 -9.02 16.16 -7.11
CA GLN A 138 -9.27 14.85 -7.73
C GLN A 138 -10.60 14.24 -7.24
N MET A 139 -10.97 14.55 -6.00
CA MET A 139 -12.26 14.16 -5.42
C MET A 139 -12.88 15.31 -4.63
N GLU A 140 -14.22 15.41 -4.65
CA GLU A 140 -14.95 16.37 -3.82
C GLU A 140 -15.00 15.96 -2.35
N SER A 141 -15.03 14.66 -2.08
CA SER A 141 -15.06 14.10 -0.73
C SER A 141 -14.50 12.70 -0.67
N VAL A 142 -13.96 12.33 0.48
CA VAL A 142 -13.57 10.98 0.85
C VAL A 142 -14.32 10.60 2.12
N LYS A 143 -14.92 9.42 2.14
CA LYS A 143 -15.72 8.93 3.26
C LYS A 143 -14.86 8.25 4.31
N ALA A 144 -13.94 7.41 3.85
CA ALA A 144 -13.19 6.54 4.73
C ALA A 144 -11.82 6.17 4.16
N PHE A 145 -11.01 5.66 5.06
CA PHE A 145 -9.75 4.99 4.78
C PHE A 145 -9.75 3.61 5.44
N GLU A 146 -9.24 2.60 4.76
CA GLU A 146 -9.09 1.26 5.31
C GLU A 146 -7.65 0.77 5.14
N TYR A 147 -7.03 0.32 6.24
CA TYR A 147 -5.90 -0.58 6.15
C TYR A 147 -6.42 -2.01 5.99
N THR A 148 -6.21 -2.59 4.81
CA THR A 148 -6.54 -3.99 4.58
C THR A 148 -5.31 -4.83 4.89
N ALA A 149 -5.20 -5.29 6.14
CA ALA A 149 -4.06 -6.06 6.60
C ALA A 149 -4.21 -7.55 6.28
N TYR A 150 -3.19 -8.15 5.68
CA TYR A 150 -3.11 -9.58 5.41
C TYR A 150 -2.04 -10.22 6.28
N GLN A 151 -2.45 -11.04 7.23
CA GLN A 151 -1.51 -11.90 7.96
C GLN A 151 -1.15 -13.09 7.09
N MET A 152 0.06 -13.04 6.51
CA MET A 152 0.54 -14.05 5.58
C MET A 152 0.96 -15.33 6.28
N LYS A 153 0.71 -16.46 5.61
CA LYS A 153 1.13 -17.81 5.99
C LYS A 153 1.81 -18.50 4.81
N GLY A 154 2.73 -19.41 5.09
CA GLY A 154 3.49 -20.09 4.02
C GLY A 154 4.74 -19.34 3.60
N GLY A 155 5.26 -19.64 2.40
CA GLY A 155 6.52 -19.11 1.90
C GLY A 155 7.76 -19.76 2.54
N THR A 156 7.60 -20.96 3.09
CA THR A 156 8.70 -21.75 3.66
C THR A 156 8.96 -23.02 2.84
N SER A 157 10.11 -23.66 3.02
CA SER A 157 10.42 -24.93 2.34
C SER A 157 9.40 -26.06 2.63
N ARG A 158 8.73 -26.01 3.79
CA ARG A 158 7.71 -27.00 4.17
C ARG A 158 6.31 -26.62 3.68
N THR A 159 6.00 -25.35 3.58
CA THR A 159 4.73 -24.80 3.11
C THR A 159 5.02 -23.69 2.09
N PRO A 160 5.35 -24.05 0.85
CA PRO A 160 5.82 -23.08 -0.14
C PRO A 160 4.74 -22.10 -0.59
N LEU A 161 3.48 -22.51 -0.62
CA LEU A 161 2.37 -21.66 -1.02
C LEU A 161 2.06 -20.61 0.04
N ILE A 162 2.03 -19.35 -0.40
CA ILE A 162 1.66 -18.19 0.40
C ILE A 162 0.17 -17.94 0.25
N SER A 163 -0.50 -17.84 1.39
CA SER A 163 -1.87 -17.36 1.54
C SER A 163 -1.98 -16.54 2.83
N GLY A 164 -3.16 -16.15 3.25
CA GLY A 164 -3.28 -15.37 4.48
C GLY A 164 -4.71 -15.18 4.96
N THR A 165 -4.83 -14.44 6.04
CA THR A 165 -6.11 -14.02 6.61
C THR A 165 -6.19 -12.50 6.54
N GLN A 166 -7.30 -11.99 6.05
CA GLN A 166 -7.59 -10.57 5.92
C GLN A 166 -8.13 -10.01 7.24
N TYR A 167 -7.64 -8.83 7.61
CA TYR A 167 -8.07 -8.04 8.78
C TYR A 167 -8.25 -6.59 8.34
N PRO A 168 -9.48 -6.12 8.04
CA PRO A 168 -9.73 -4.74 7.69
C PRO A 168 -9.75 -3.85 8.94
N GLU A 169 -9.04 -2.72 8.89
CA GLU A 169 -9.09 -1.65 9.89
C GLU A 169 -9.69 -0.40 9.22
N TYR A 170 -10.95 -0.14 9.50
CA TYR A 170 -11.73 0.92 8.87
C TYR A 170 -11.73 2.19 9.72
N TYR A 171 -11.43 3.34 9.09
CA TYR A 171 -11.38 4.66 9.70
C TYR A 171 -12.26 5.64 8.93
N THR A 172 -13.24 6.23 9.60
CA THR A 172 -14.01 7.35 9.03
C THR A 172 -13.10 8.56 8.86
N TYR A 173 -13.14 9.19 7.69
CA TYR A 173 -12.33 10.35 7.40
C TYR A 173 -13.05 11.64 7.81
N ASN A 174 -12.30 12.57 8.42
CA ASN A 174 -12.75 13.91 8.76
C ASN A 174 -11.75 14.95 8.21
N HIS A 175 -12.15 15.70 7.19
CA HIS A 175 -11.25 16.61 6.49
C HIS A 175 -10.73 17.76 7.36
N GLU A 176 -11.62 18.42 8.11
CA GLU A 176 -11.23 19.56 8.95
C GLU A 176 -10.27 19.16 10.08
N GLN A 177 -10.56 18.02 10.71
CA GLN A 177 -9.69 17.49 11.76
C GLN A 177 -8.34 17.06 11.17
N THR A 178 -8.34 16.47 9.98
CA THR A 178 -7.12 16.03 9.29
C THR A 178 -6.23 17.20 8.92
N ILE A 179 -6.76 18.33 8.40
CA ILE A 179 -5.97 19.53 8.10
C ILE A 179 -5.22 19.99 9.36
N LYS A 180 -5.92 20.13 10.48
CA LYS A 180 -5.30 20.57 11.75
C LYS A 180 -4.18 19.64 12.20
N LEU A 181 -4.41 18.34 12.09
CA LEU A 181 -3.46 17.31 12.49
C LEU A 181 -2.22 17.28 11.58
N LEU A 182 -2.40 17.33 10.27
CA LEU A 182 -1.31 17.35 9.31
C LEU A 182 -0.48 18.64 9.40
N THR A 183 -1.13 19.81 9.51
CA THR A 183 -0.44 21.08 9.70
C THR A 183 0.45 21.04 10.94
N ALA A 184 -0.11 20.62 12.09
CA ALA A 184 0.65 20.53 13.33
C ALA A 184 1.81 19.53 13.23
N HIS A 185 1.61 18.40 12.56
CA HIS A 185 2.67 17.41 12.37
C HIS A 185 3.80 17.93 11.49
N CYS A 186 3.48 18.57 10.36
CA CYS A 186 4.48 19.17 9.47
C CYS A 186 5.27 20.26 10.19
N GLU A 187 4.61 21.13 10.95
CA GLU A 187 5.27 22.18 11.73
C GLU A 187 6.22 21.60 12.76
N HIS A 188 5.78 20.59 13.52
CA HIS A 188 6.63 19.94 14.51
C HIS A 188 7.83 19.22 13.86
N PHE A 189 7.64 18.61 12.70
CA PHE A 189 8.74 17.98 11.96
C PHE A 189 9.77 19.01 11.47
N ILE A 190 9.32 20.17 10.96
CA ILE A 190 10.21 21.27 10.56
C ILE A 190 11.00 21.79 11.78
N GLU A 191 10.35 22.01 12.92
CA GLU A 191 11.03 22.41 14.17
C GLU A 191 12.10 21.41 14.60
N PHE A 192 11.78 20.12 14.52
CA PHE A 192 12.73 19.05 14.82
C PHE A 192 13.96 19.11 13.87
N LEU A 193 13.74 19.26 12.56
CA LEU A 193 14.84 19.38 11.59
C LEU A 193 15.69 20.62 11.85
N GLU A 194 15.08 21.79 12.12
CA GLU A 194 15.81 23.03 12.41
C GLU A 194 16.64 22.89 13.69
N ALA A 195 16.08 22.27 14.75
CA ALA A 195 16.78 22.06 16.00
C ALA A 195 17.97 21.07 15.89
N ASN A 196 17.99 20.24 14.84
CA ASN A 196 19.01 19.21 14.63
C ASN A 196 19.81 19.40 13.31
N ARG A 197 19.92 20.64 12.83
CA ARG A 197 20.61 20.97 11.58
C ARG A 197 22.10 20.59 11.55
N ASP A 198 22.74 20.52 12.72
CA ASP A 198 24.18 20.31 12.87
C ASP A 198 24.55 18.85 13.21
N ILE A 199 23.57 17.92 13.12
CA ILE A 199 23.77 16.49 13.27
C ILE A 199 23.83 15.83 11.88
#